data_95ea83d805f98fe098f37d28c1785986
#
_entry.id   95ea83d805f98fe098f37d28c1785986
#
_cell.length_a   1.000
_cell.length_b   1.000
_cell.length_c   1.000
_cell.angle_alpha   90.00
_cell.angle_beta   90.00
_cell.angle_gamma   90.00
#
_symmetry.space_group_name_H-M   'P 1'
#
loop_
_entity.id
_entity.type
_entity.pdbx_description
1 polymer ?
#
loop_
_entity_poly.entity_id
_entity_poly.type
_entity_poly.pdbx_seq_one_letter_code
_entity_poly.pdbx_strand_id
1 'polypeptide(L)'
;MADEAVTRSLPAVQVHTKLSRQQITGFWGAWAGWTLDGMDSVIYALVLSPALTELLPKSGYKATPANVGFAGSTLFALFLVGWGLSLVWGPIADRFGRSRVLAATIFVYAIFTGAAALSQTVWQLGLFRLLAGIGIGGEWALAGTYVAEAWPEDRRKMGAGYLQTGYYAGFFLASALNYTVAARYGWRTMFWCGLTPVVVAFVVLLRVREPERWQKTKVKTVGGISSLRRIFSAPYTQRTLVNTVLLASAVCGLWAAAVYAPTAIISLAKRTGMSQPEAVRVSSIGMGLLSLGTILGCLAVPPLAERLGRKRTLTFYYVGMAACILLSFRWAFYLPRGLHPFIAVLFFLGFFGGNFALFTLWLPEQYGTTVRATAFAFTTSFGRFIAAGVNFGVGALVSRMGTLGKPVAFTAIAFGIGLLVIPFAVETRGKVLPD
;
A
#
# COMPACT_ATOMS: atom_id res chain seq x y z
N MET A 1 40.23 -8.02 50.64
CA MET A 1 39.03 -8.64 50.04
C MET A 1 37.93 -7.59 50.09
N ALA A 2 37.81 -6.81 49.05
CA ALA A 2 36.82 -5.76 48.90
C ALA A 2 35.68 -6.27 48.03
N ASP A 3 34.50 -6.14 48.58
CA ASP A 3 33.22 -6.62 48.05
C ASP A 3 32.80 -5.75 46.85
N GLU A 4 32.96 -6.29 45.64
CA GLU A 4 32.41 -5.65 44.40
C GLU A 4 30.90 -5.89 44.37
N ALA A 5 30.15 -4.96 44.94
CA ALA A 5 28.72 -4.89 44.78
C ALA A 5 28.37 -4.58 43.34
N VAL A 6 28.01 -5.63 42.57
CA VAL A 6 27.43 -5.52 41.25
C VAL A 6 26.07 -4.81 41.36
N THR A 7 26.06 -3.52 41.22
CA THR A 7 24.83 -2.71 41.04
C THR A 7 24.20 -3.10 39.66
N ARG A 8 23.28 -4.06 39.71
CA ARG A 8 22.34 -4.28 38.58
C ARG A 8 21.50 -3.02 38.44
N SER A 9 21.87 -2.18 37.49
CA SER A 9 21.01 -1.10 37.06
C SER A 9 19.71 -1.69 36.53
N LEU A 10 18.61 -1.49 37.24
CA LEU A 10 17.27 -1.77 36.77
C LEU A 10 17.07 -1.06 35.45
N PRO A 11 16.44 -1.70 34.42
CA PRO A 11 16.18 -1.04 33.16
C PRO A 11 15.36 0.21 33.45
N ALA A 12 15.89 1.38 33.10
CA ALA A 12 15.20 2.65 33.22
C ALA A 12 13.82 2.51 32.57
N VAL A 13 12.77 2.75 33.34
CA VAL A 13 11.40 2.83 32.83
C VAL A 13 11.42 3.91 31.74
N GLN A 14 11.32 3.53 30.47
CA GLN A 14 11.25 4.50 29.39
C GLN A 14 9.95 5.25 29.52
N VAL A 15 10.00 6.43 30.13
CA VAL A 15 8.86 7.36 30.17
C VAL A 15 8.62 7.84 28.76
N HIS A 16 7.63 7.25 28.11
CA HIS A 16 7.26 7.64 26.75
C HIS A 16 6.71 9.05 26.73
N THR A 17 7.23 9.88 25.83
CA THR A 17 6.77 11.26 25.63
C THR A 17 5.27 11.28 25.32
N LYS A 18 4.50 12.11 26.05
CA LYS A 18 3.07 12.27 25.77
C LYS A 18 2.87 12.97 24.42
N LEU A 19 2.01 12.41 23.59
CA LEU A 19 1.62 13.04 22.32
C LEU A 19 0.72 14.25 22.59
N SER A 20 0.99 15.36 21.91
CA SER A 20 0.13 16.53 21.95
C SER A 20 -1.20 16.27 21.22
N ARG A 21 -2.25 17.03 21.56
CA ARG A 21 -3.54 16.96 20.83
C ARG A 21 -3.35 17.16 19.33
N GLN A 22 -2.43 18.03 18.93
CA GLN A 22 -2.14 18.33 17.54
C GLN A 22 -1.51 17.15 16.81
N GLN A 23 -0.57 16.43 17.44
CA GLN A 23 0.04 15.23 16.89
C GLN A 23 -0.97 14.11 16.72
N ILE A 24 -1.90 13.96 17.69
CA ILE A 24 -2.98 12.98 17.64
C ILE A 24 -3.96 13.33 16.52
N THR A 25 -4.39 14.58 16.41
CA THR A 25 -5.30 15.02 15.33
C THR A 25 -4.67 14.84 13.95
N GLY A 26 -3.40 15.21 13.81
CA GLY A 26 -2.67 15.03 12.55
C GLY A 26 -2.52 13.55 12.16
N PHE A 27 -2.25 12.69 13.15
CA PHE A 27 -2.19 11.24 12.93
C PHE A 27 -3.53 10.68 12.45
N TRP A 28 -4.63 11.01 13.13
CA TRP A 28 -5.96 10.53 12.74
C TRP A 28 -6.40 11.07 11.38
N GLY A 29 -6.00 12.30 11.02
CA GLY A 29 -6.21 12.84 9.67
C GLY A 29 -5.48 12.03 8.61
N ALA A 30 -4.20 11.73 8.83
CA ALA A 30 -3.40 10.89 7.93
C ALA A 30 -3.89 9.44 7.88
N TRP A 31 -4.27 8.86 9.03
CA TRP A 31 -4.80 7.49 9.10
C TRP A 31 -6.17 7.36 8.42
N ALA A 32 -7.06 8.32 8.62
CA ALA A 32 -8.37 8.34 7.98
C ALA A 32 -8.25 8.49 6.46
N GLY A 33 -7.39 9.40 5.99
CA GLY A 33 -7.09 9.52 4.57
C GLY A 33 -6.58 8.19 3.99
N TRP A 34 -5.57 7.59 4.63
CA TRP A 34 -5.00 6.31 4.21
C TRP A 34 -6.00 5.15 4.27
N THR A 35 -6.97 5.18 5.20
CA THR A 35 -8.09 4.23 5.26
C THR A 35 -9.02 4.39 4.06
N LEU A 36 -9.37 5.62 3.73
CA LEU A 36 -10.26 5.90 2.60
C LEU A 36 -9.59 5.64 1.25
N ASP A 37 -8.27 5.80 1.17
CA ASP A 37 -7.46 5.36 0.03
C ASP A 37 -7.52 3.83 -0.15
N GLY A 38 -7.32 3.07 0.92
CA GLY A 38 -7.50 1.62 0.90
C GLY A 38 -8.92 1.22 0.47
N MET A 39 -9.93 1.94 0.95
CA MET A 39 -11.32 1.75 0.52
C MET A 39 -11.49 1.96 -0.99
N ASP A 40 -10.99 3.07 -1.53
CA ASP A 40 -11.10 3.37 -2.97
C ASP A 40 -10.42 2.32 -3.85
N SER A 41 -9.24 1.87 -3.45
CA SER A 41 -8.49 0.83 -4.17
C SER A 41 -9.30 -0.47 -4.33
N VAL A 42 -10.10 -0.83 -3.30
CA VAL A 42 -10.92 -2.05 -3.30
C VAL A 42 -12.29 -1.82 -3.91
N ILE A 43 -12.91 -0.64 -3.78
CA ILE A 43 -14.16 -0.30 -4.46
C ILE A 43 -14.07 -0.66 -5.94
N TYR A 44 -13.01 -0.23 -6.60
CA TYR A 44 -12.80 -0.52 -8.01
C TYR A 44 -12.83 -2.03 -8.31
N ALA A 45 -12.09 -2.83 -7.56
CA ALA A 45 -12.03 -4.28 -7.77
C ALA A 45 -13.41 -4.96 -7.60
N LEU A 46 -14.20 -4.50 -6.62
CA LEU A 46 -15.52 -5.04 -6.31
C LEU A 46 -16.56 -4.72 -7.39
N VAL A 47 -16.51 -3.52 -7.96
CA VAL A 47 -17.53 -3.05 -8.92
C VAL A 47 -17.12 -3.14 -10.38
N LEU A 48 -15.91 -3.58 -10.66
CA LEU A 48 -15.34 -3.63 -12.02
C LEU A 48 -16.21 -4.43 -12.99
N SER A 49 -16.58 -5.66 -12.63
CA SER A 49 -17.36 -6.55 -13.50
C SER A 49 -18.74 -5.97 -13.86
N PRO A 50 -19.59 -5.56 -12.91
CA PRO A 50 -20.88 -4.94 -13.26
C PRO A 50 -20.71 -3.63 -14.04
N ALA A 51 -19.72 -2.81 -13.72
CA ALA A 51 -19.46 -1.57 -14.46
C ALA A 51 -19.07 -1.85 -15.91
N LEU A 52 -18.16 -2.79 -16.15
CA LEU A 52 -17.75 -3.13 -17.51
C LEU A 52 -18.83 -3.81 -18.31
N THR A 53 -19.68 -4.64 -17.71
CA THR A 53 -20.84 -5.26 -18.39
C THR A 53 -21.80 -4.19 -18.93
N GLU A 54 -21.95 -3.08 -18.22
CA GLU A 54 -22.78 -1.95 -18.68
C GLU A 54 -22.06 -1.03 -19.67
N LEU A 55 -20.77 -0.70 -19.42
CA LEU A 55 -20.05 0.33 -20.18
C LEU A 55 -19.45 -0.16 -21.50
N LEU A 56 -19.08 -1.45 -21.61
CA LEU A 56 -18.54 -2.00 -22.84
C LEU A 56 -19.48 -1.86 -24.04
N PRO A 57 -20.80 -2.23 -23.95
CA PRO A 57 -21.72 -2.03 -25.05
C PRO A 57 -21.88 -0.56 -25.43
N LYS A 58 -21.91 0.34 -24.46
CA LYS A 58 -21.97 1.79 -24.70
C LYS A 58 -20.70 2.35 -25.35
N SER A 59 -19.62 1.61 -25.30
CA SER A 59 -18.33 1.95 -25.93
C SER A 59 -18.09 1.24 -27.26
N GLY A 60 -19.10 0.53 -27.79
CA GLY A 60 -18.99 -0.19 -29.06
C GLY A 60 -18.39 -1.59 -28.97
N TYR A 61 -18.21 -2.15 -27.78
CA TYR A 61 -17.63 -3.48 -27.55
C TYR A 61 -18.68 -4.46 -27.00
N LYS A 62 -18.60 -5.74 -27.39
CA LYS A 62 -19.44 -6.78 -26.75
C LYS A 62 -18.95 -7.06 -25.34
N ALA A 63 -19.88 -7.18 -24.38
CA ALA A 63 -19.58 -7.53 -22.99
C ALA A 63 -19.33 -9.05 -22.83
N THR A 64 -18.37 -9.60 -23.55
CA THR A 64 -17.94 -10.98 -23.37
C THR A 64 -17.01 -11.11 -22.17
N PRO A 65 -16.90 -12.29 -21.52
CA PRO A 65 -15.97 -12.50 -20.42
C PRO A 65 -14.52 -12.11 -20.78
N ALA A 66 -14.09 -12.36 -22.02
CA ALA A 66 -12.77 -12.00 -22.52
C ALA A 66 -12.59 -10.47 -22.57
N ASN A 67 -13.56 -9.74 -23.12
CA ASN A 67 -13.50 -8.27 -23.19
C ASN A 67 -13.59 -7.62 -21.81
N VAL A 68 -14.41 -8.15 -20.91
CA VAL A 68 -14.49 -7.69 -19.53
C VAL A 68 -13.15 -7.90 -18.81
N GLY A 69 -12.52 -9.06 -19.00
CA GLY A 69 -11.21 -9.35 -18.42
C GLY A 69 -10.12 -8.45 -18.97
N PHE A 70 -10.06 -8.25 -20.31
CA PHE A 70 -9.08 -7.37 -20.95
C PHE A 70 -9.27 -5.90 -20.55
N ALA A 71 -10.49 -5.39 -20.61
CA ALA A 71 -10.78 -4.01 -20.21
C ALA A 71 -10.47 -3.80 -18.73
N GLY A 72 -10.82 -4.76 -17.87
CA GLY A 72 -10.51 -4.72 -16.45
C GLY A 72 -9.01 -4.64 -16.18
N SER A 73 -8.22 -5.47 -16.83
CA SER A 73 -6.75 -5.43 -16.71
C SER A 73 -6.17 -4.11 -17.21
N THR A 74 -6.69 -3.59 -18.33
CA THR A 74 -6.25 -2.30 -18.91
C THR A 74 -6.56 -1.14 -17.97
N LEU A 75 -7.78 -1.08 -17.44
CA LEU A 75 -8.18 -0.03 -16.49
C LEU A 75 -7.36 -0.09 -15.19
N PHE A 76 -7.05 -1.28 -14.71
CA PHE A 76 -6.20 -1.45 -13.54
C PHE A 76 -4.74 -1.03 -13.83
N ALA A 77 -4.23 -1.34 -15.01
CA ALA A 77 -2.90 -0.87 -15.44
C ALA A 77 -2.85 0.67 -15.53
N LEU A 78 -3.89 1.31 -16.07
CA LEU A 78 -4.01 2.78 -16.11
C LEU A 78 -4.02 3.38 -14.69
N PHE A 79 -4.74 2.77 -13.75
CA PHE A 79 -4.74 3.18 -12.36
C PHE A 79 -3.33 3.07 -11.72
N LEU A 80 -2.62 1.97 -11.95
CA LEU A 80 -1.24 1.80 -11.47
C LEU A 80 -0.25 2.79 -12.12
N VAL A 81 -0.44 3.11 -13.40
CA VAL A 81 0.35 4.17 -14.08
C VAL A 81 0.07 5.52 -13.42
N GLY A 82 -1.19 5.86 -13.18
CA GLY A 82 -1.57 7.07 -12.44
C GLY A 82 -0.90 7.11 -11.06
N TRP A 83 -0.96 6.00 -10.35
CA TRP A 83 -0.28 5.87 -9.04
C TRP A 83 1.24 6.01 -9.16
N GLY A 84 1.86 5.49 -10.20
CA GLY A 84 3.27 5.72 -10.51
C GLY A 84 3.61 7.19 -10.77
N LEU A 85 2.74 7.92 -11.50
CA LEU A 85 2.91 9.34 -11.79
C LEU A 85 2.78 10.22 -10.54
N SER A 86 2.25 9.71 -9.44
CA SER A 86 2.14 10.42 -8.16
C SER A 86 3.47 10.85 -7.54
N LEU A 87 4.61 10.40 -8.10
CA LEU A 87 5.94 10.84 -7.68
C LEU A 87 6.10 12.37 -7.66
N VAL A 88 5.27 13.10 -8.41
CA VAL A 88 5.28 14.57 -8.47
C VAL A 88 4.90 15.22 -7.13
N TRP A 89 4.12 14.54 -6.29
CA TRP A 89 3.67 15.06 -5.00
C TRP A 89 4.80 15.23 -3.98
N GLY A 90 5.86 14.42 -4.07
CA GLY A 90 7.01 14.55 -3.18
C GLY A 90 7.69 15.91 -3.25
N PRO A 91 8.20 16.33 -4.43
CA PRO A 91 8.78 17.67 -4.61
C PRO A 91 7.83 18.82 -4.26
N ILE A 92 6.53 18.65 -4.56
CA ILE A 92 5.49 19.62 -4.22
C ILE A 92 5.38 19.76 -2.69
N ALA A 93 5.37 18.63 -1.96
CA ALA A 93 5.26 18.61 -0.51
C ALA A 93 6.51 19.13 0.20
N ASP A 94 7.70 18.90 -0.35
CA ASP A 94 8.93 19.46 0.18
C ASP A 94 8.90 21.00 0.11
N ARG A 95 8.26 21.58 -0.92
CA ARG A 95 8.15 23.03 -1.13
C ARG A 95 6.96 23.67 -0.40
N PHE A 96 5.77 23.09 -0.49
CA PHE A 96 4.51 23.72 -0.06
C PHE A 96 4.00 23.25 1.31
N GLY A 97 4.54 22.15 1.84
CA GLY A 97 4.19 21.58 3.13
C GLY A 97 3.54 20.21 3.03
N ARG A 98 3.67 19.45 4.11
CA ARG A 98 3.18 18.04 4.15
C ARG A 98 1.66 17.98 4.24
N SER A 99 1.09 18.75 5.16
CA SER A 99 -0.36 18.72 5.46
C SER A 99 -1.19 19.30 4.30
N ARG A 100 -0.73 20.39 3.70
CA ARG A 100 -1.41 21.04 2.58
C ARG A 100 -1.45 20.13 1.35
N VAL A 101 -0.31 19.52 1.02
CA VAL A 101 -0.20 18.66 -0.14
C VAL A 101 -0.90 17.33 0.11
N LEU A 102 -0.89 16.81 1.35
CA LEU A 102 -1.70 15.64 1.74
C LEU A 102 -3.19 15.92 1.50
N ALA A 103 -3.72 17.06 1.93
CA ALA A 103 -5.10 17.44 1.65
C ALA A 103 -5.38 17.52 0.13
N ALA A 104 -4.45 18.09 -0.65
CA ALA A 104 -4.59 18.19 -2.10
C ALA A 104 -4.63 16.81 -2.77
N THR A 105 -3.80 15.84 -2.35
CA THR A 105 -3.82 14.48 -2.89
C THR A 105 -5.14 13.78 -2.60
N ILE A 106 -5.68 13.95 -1.36
CA ILE A 106 -6.98 13.41 -0.98
C ILE A 106 -8.10 14.03 -1.84
N PHE A 107 -8.08 15.33 -2.07
CA PHE A 107 -9.06 15.99 -2.97
C PHE A 107 -8.99 15.42 -4.38
N VAL A 108 -7.81 15.25 -4.94
CA VAL A 108 -7.63 14.77 -6.32
C VAL A 108 -8.23 13.37 -6.47
N TYR A 109 -7.84 12.42 -5.62
CA TYR A 109 -8.37 11.08 -5.81
C TYR A 109 -9.87 10.97 -5.50
N ALA A 110 -10.35 11.65 -4.48
CA ALA A 110 -11.76 11.59 -4.10
C ALA A 110 -12.67 12.16 -5.20
N ILE A 111 -12.29 13.30 -5.79
CA ILE A 111 -13.07 13.91 -6.88
C ILE A 111 -13.10 12.99 -8.09
N PHE A 112 -11.97 12.44 -8.52
CA PHE A 112 -11.93 11.58 -9.70
C PHE A 112 -12.53 10.20 -9.46
N THR A 113 -12.49 9.68 -8.23
CA THR A 113 -13.24 8.48 -7.86
C THR A 113 -14.74 8.74 -7.92
N GLY A 114 -15.22 9.85 -7.34
CA GLY A 114 -16.61 10.24 -7.45
C GLY A 114 -17.06 10.48 -8.91
N ALA A 115 -16.21 11.15 -9.72
CA ALA A 115 -16.47 11.37 -11.14
C ALA A 115 -16.59 10.06 -11.93
N ALA A 116 -15.93 8.98 -11.50
CA ALA A 116 -16.06 7.67 -12.10
C ALA A 116 -17.50 7.13 -12.08
N ALA A 117 -18.33 7.56 -11.12
CA ALA A 117 -19.77 7.26 -11.10
C ALA A 117 -20.54 7.82 -12.31
N LEU A 118 -20.05 8.90 -12.90
CA LEU A 118 -20.66 9.57 -14.06
C LEU A 118 -20.23 8.95 -15.40
N SER A 119 -19.36 7.98 -15.41
CA SER A 119 -18.81 7.37 -16.63
C SER A 119 -19.93 6.77 -17.48
N GLN A 120 -19.95 7.13 -18.77
CA GLN A 120 -20.83 6.57 -19.79
C GLN A 120 -20.08 5.61 -20.74
N THR A 121 -18.76 5.69 -20.76
CA THR A 121 -17.89 4.85 -21.59
C THR A 121 -16.74 4.25 -20.74
N VAL A 122 -16.17 3.16 -21.24
CA VAL A 122 -14.98 2.53 -20.62
C VAL A 122 -13.80 3.49 -20.60
N TRP A 123 -13.65 4.32 -21.62
CA TRP A 123 -12.55 5.29 -21.72
C TRP A 123 -12.65 6.41 -20.69
N GLN A 124 -13.86 6.91 -20.40
CA GLN A 124 -14.09 7.87 -19.33
C GLN A 124 -13.74 7.26 -17.98
N LEU A 125 -14.19 6.03 -17.71
CA LEU A 125 -13.82 5.31 -16.49
C LEU A 125 -12.30 5.14 -16.37
N GLY A 126 -11.62 4.82 -17.49
CA GLY A 126 -10.16 4.70 -17.54
C GLY A 126 -9.45 6.00 -17.22
N LEU A 127 -9.90 7.12 -17.77
CA LEU A 127 -9.35 8.44 -17.50
C LEU A 127 -9.52 8.82 -16.01
N PHE A 128 -10.72 8.63 -15.46
CA PHE A 128 -10.94 8.92 -14.04
C PHE A 128 -10.12 8.04 -13.13
N ARG A 129 -9.91 6.76 -13.48
CA ARG A 129 -9.03 5.85 -12.72
C ARG A 129 -7.56 6.27 -12.79
N LEU A 130 -7.07 6.71 -13.94
CA LEU A 130 -5.71 7.25 -14.08
C LEU A 130 -5.51 8.48 -13.18
N LEU A 131 -6.46 9.43 -13.22
CA LEU A 131 -6.40 10.67 -12.45
C LEU A 131 -6.54 10.43 -10.94
N ALA A 132 -7.45 9.53 -10.54
CA ALA A 132 -7.56 9.09 -9.16
C ALA A 132 -6.25 8.45 -8.67
N GLY A 133 -5.61 7.62 -9.51
CA GLY A 133 -4.32 7.00 -9.19
C GLY A 133 -3.23 8.02 -8.89
N ILE A 134 -3.18 9.14 -9.61
CA ILE A 134 -2.22 10.24 -9.33
C ILE A 134 -2.44 10.81 -7.92
N GLY A 135 -3.68 10.98 -7.47
CA GLY A 135 -3.98 11.43 -6.11
C GLY A 135 -3.55 10.40 -5.05
N ILE A 136 -4.03 9.17 -5.18
CA ILE A 136 -3.80 8.04 -4.25
C ILE A 136 -2.32 7.86 -3.94
N GLY A 137 -1.48 7.82 -4.95
CA GLY A 137 -0.08 7.48 -4.75
C GLY A 137 0.72 8.48 -3.94
N GLY A 138 0.27 9.75 -3.84
CA GLY A 138 0.91 10.76 -3.01
C GLY A 138 0.65 10.56 -1.52
N GLU A 139 -0.48 10.01 -1.16
CA GLU A 139 -0.94 9.99 0.23
C GLU A 139 -0.04 9.16 1.15
N TRP A 140 0.33 7.95 0.77
CA TRP A 140 1.19 7.11 1.60
C TRP A 140 2.54 7.78 1.93
N ALA A 141 3.18 8.36 0.92
CA ALA A 141 4.47 9.02 1.11
C ALA A 141 4.34 10.25 2.03
N LEU A 142 3.28 11.03 1.86
CA LEU A 142 3.04 12.25 2.64
C LEU A 142 2.60 11.94 4.06
N ALA A 143 1.68 10.99 4.25
CA ALA A 143 1.23 10.56 5.57
C ALA A 143 2.38 9.92 6.38
N GLY A 144 3.20 9.07 5.76
CA GLY A 144 4.38 8.47 6.38
C GLY A 144 5.42 9.52 6.76
N THR A 145 5.71 10.47 5.87
CA THR A 145 6.63 11.59 6.15
C THR A 145 6.08 12.48 7.27
N TYR A 146 4.78 12.80 7.23
CA TYR A 146 4.14 13.60 8.28
C TYR A 146 4.29 12.94 9.66
N VAL A 147 3.94 11.66 9.79
CA VAL A 147 4.06 10.93 11.06
C VAL A 147 5.52 10.88 11.53
N ALA A 148 6.47 10.63 10.62
CA ALA A 148 7.88 10.61 10.95
C ALA A 148 8.42 11.95 11.47
N GLU A 149 7.92 13.08 10.94
CA GLU A 149 8.36 14.43 11.30
C GLU A 149 7.58 15.03 12.48
N ALA A 150 6.31 14.65 12.67
CA ALA A 150 5.44 15.21 13.71
C ALA A 150 5.54 14.48 15.05
N TRP A 151 5.80 13.17 15.04
CA TRP A 151 5.82 12.37 16.26
C TRP A 151 7.20 12.41 16.95
N PRO A 152 7.23 12.32 18.32
CA PRO A 152 8.48 12.21 19.07
C PRO A 152 9.28 10.98 18.66
N GLU A 153 10.60 11.07 18.80
CA GLU A 153 11.57 10.04 18.37
C GLU A 153 11.28 8.65 18.97
N ASP A 154 10.86 8.61 20.25
CA ASP A 154 10.52 7.40 20.98
C ASP A 154 9.21 6.73 20.52
N ARG A 155 8.30 7.46 19.86
CA ARG A 155 6.97 6.97 19.45
C ARG A 155 6.75 6.90 17.93
N ARG A 156 7.51 7.63 17.11
CA ARG A 156 7.30 7.70 15.66
C ARG A 156 7.33 6.34 14.97
N LYS A 157 8.09 5.40 15.52
CA LYS A 157 8.21 4.04 14.97
C LYS A 157 6.90 3.26 15.10
N MET A 158 6.26 3.34 16.26
CA MET A 158 4.91 2.78 16.44
C MET A 158 3.87 3.51 15.59
N GLY A 159 4.01 4.84 15.46
CA GLY A 159 3.17 5.65 14.57
C GLY A 159 3.19 5.16 13.12
N ALA A 160 4.34 4.77 12.59
CA ALA A 160 4.47 4.21 11.25
C ALA A 160 3.71 2.87 11.10
N GLY A 161 3.80 1.98 12.10
CA GLY A 161 3.07 0.72 12.14
C GLY A 161 1.55 0.95 12.20
N TYR A 162 1.10 1.83 13.09
CA TYR A 162 -0.32 2.19 13.23
C TYR A 162 -0.88 2.84 11.97
N LEU A 163 -0.13 3.75 11.33
CA LEU A 163 -0.57 4.38 10.09
C LEU A 163 -0.89 3.33 9.01
N GLN A 164 -0.02 2.34 8.87
CA GLN A 164 -0.16 1.34 7.81
C GLN A 164 -1.40 0.44 8.00
N THR A 165 -1.91 0.27 9.23
CA THR A 165 -3.15 -0.48 9.47
C THR A 165 -4.36 0.16 8.81
N GLY A 166 -4.34 1.48 8.59
CA GLY A 166 -5.44 2.24 7.98
C GLY A 166 -5.83 1.68 6.62
N TYR A 167 -4.85 1.43 5.74
CA TYR A 167 -5.11 0.94 4.40
C TYR A 167 -5.95 -0.35 4.38
N TYR A 168 -5.64 -1.28 5.26
CA TYR A 168 -6.36 -2.56 5.35
C TYR A 168 -7.70 -2.44 6.09
N ALA A 169 -7.84 -1.47 7.00
CA ALA A 169 -9.14 -1.09 7.55
C ALA A 169 -10.08 -0.57 6.44
N GLY A 170 -9.54 0.15 5.45
CA GLY A 170 -10.27 0.58 4.26
C GLY A 170 -10.84 -0.58 3.44
N PHE A 171 -10.15 -1.71 3.35
CA PHE A 171 -10.63 -2.91 2.67
C PHE A 171 -11.89 -3.47 3.32
N PHE A 172 -11.94 -3.50 4.66
CA PHE A 172 -13.15 -3.91 5.38
C PHE A 172 -14.31 -2.94 5.13
N LEU A 173 -14.03 -1.63 5.13
CA LEU A 173 -15.02 -0.61 4.87
C LEU A 173 -15.60 -0.73 3.45
N ALA A 174 -14.76 -0.91 2.43
CA ALA A 174 -15.21 -1.16 1.06
C ALA A 174 -16.09 -2.41 0.94
N SER A 175 -15.69 -3.50 1.62
CA SER A 175 -16.47 -4.75 1.62
C SER A 175 -17.83 -4.58 2.28
N ALA A 176 -17.91 -3.85 3.40
CA ALA A 176 -19.16 -3.54 4.08
C ALA A 176 -20.07 -2.66 3.21
N LEU A 177 -19.52 -1.63 2.57
CA LEU A 177 -20.26 -0.77 1.65
C LEU A 177 -20.76 -1.54 0.42
N ASN A 178 -19.93 -2.43 -0.14
CA ASN A 178 -20.35 -3.27 -1.27
C ASN A 178 -21.53 -4.18 -0.90
N TYR A 179 -21.47 -4.79 0.28
CA TYR A 179 -22.54 -5.67 0.77
C TYR A 179 -23.83 -4.89 1.04
N THR A 180 -23.77 -3.70 1.62
CA THR A 180 -24.95 -2.93 2.05
C THR A 180 -25.48 -1.98 0.98
N VAL A 181 -24.60 -1.29 0.27
CA VAL A 181 -24.93 -0.18 -0.65
C VAL A 181 -24.97 -0.65 -2.09
N ALA A 182 -23.88 -1.28 -2.60
CA ALA A 182 -23.81 -1.68 -4.00
C ALA A 182 -24.85 -2.74 -4.37
N ALA A 183 -25.13 -3.67 -3.45
CA ALA A 183 -26.12 -4.71 -3.66
C ALA A 183 -27.55 -4.16 -3.88
N ARG A 184 -27.84 -2.95 -3.36
CA ARG A 184 -29.17 -2.32 -3.46
C ARG A 184 -29.24 -1.23 -4.56
N TYR A 185 -28.15 -0.45 -4.71
CA TYR A 185 -28.17 0.78 -5.52
C TYR A 185 -27.21 0.72 -6.72
N GLY A 186 -26.51 -0.38 -6.91
CA GLY A 186 -25.64 -0.62 -8.06
C GLY A 186 -24.22 -0.04 -7.90
N TRP A 187 -23.38 -0.29 -8.92
CA TRP A 187 -21.95 0.00 -8.87
C TRP A 187 -21.60 1.49 -8.81
N ARG A 188 -22.41 2.35 -9.41
CA ARG A 188 -22.19 3.82 -9.40
C ARG A 188 -22.21 4.39 -7.99
N THR A 189 -23.08 3.88 -7.13
CA THR A 189 -23.18 4.36 -5.75
C THR A 189 -21.93 4.11 -4.95
N MET A 190 -21.19 3.04 -5.25
CA MET A 190 -19.89 2.79 -4.63
C MET A 190 -18.87 3.87 -4.98
N PHE A 191 -18.86 4.34 -6.21
CA PHE A 191 -17.99 5.46 -6.61
C PHE A 191 -18.43 6.78 -5.98
N TRP A 192 -19.73 7.02 -5.77
CA TRP A 192 -20.21 8.16 -4.97
C TRP A 192 -19.74 8.10 -3.52
N CYS A 193 -19.70 6.92 -2.90
CA CYS A 193 -19.08 6.75 -1.59
C CYS A 193 -17.59 7.14 -1.59
N GLY A 194 -16.90 7.01 -2.73
CA GLY A 194 -15.54 7.48 -2.94
C GLY A 194 -15.34 9.00 -2.88
N LEU A 195 -16.41 9.81 -2.74
CA LEU A 195 -16.31 11.25 -2.43
C LEU A 195 -16.14 11.52 -0.94
N THR A 196 -16.40 10.57 -0.06
CA THR A 196 -16.33 10.78 1.39
C THR A 196 -14.95 11.26 1.86
N PRO A 197 -13.80 10.90 1.24
CA PRO A 197 -12.50 11.44 1.60
C PRO A 197 -12.38 12.96 1.49
N VAL A 198 -13.20 13.62 0.68
CA VAL A 198 -13.24 15.09 0.59
C VAL A 198 -13.44 15.74 1.97
N VAL A 199 -14.28 15.13 2.82
CA VAL A 199 -14.52 15.61 4.20
C VAL A 199 -13.22 15.52 5.01
N VAL A 200 -12.48 14.40 4.87
CA VAL A 200 -11.18 14.24 5.55
C VAL A 200 -10.16 15.25 5.04
N ALA A 201 -10.12 15.52 3.72
CA ALA A 201 -9.26 16.54 3.15
C ALA A 201 -9.52 17.94 3.75
N PHE A 202 -10.78 18.32 3.92
CA PHE A 202 -11.15 19.56 4.60
C PHE A 202 -10.70 19.56 6.07
N VAL A 203 -10.92 18.48 6.81
CA VAL A 203 -10.47 18.37 8.20
C VAL A 203 -8.95 18.49 8.29
N VAL A 204 -8.21 17.82 7.41
CA VAL A 204 -6.75 17.90 7.35
C VAL A 204 -6.32 19.35 7.08
N LEU A 205 -6.92 19.99 6.09
CA LEU A 205 -6.57 21.38 5.70
C LEU A 205 -6.83 22.38 6.84
N LEU A 206 -7.93 22.21 7.59
CA LEU A 206 -8.35 23.16 8.62
C LEU A 206 -7.74 22.88 10.01
N ARG A 207 -7.46 21.62 10.34
CA ARG A 207 -7.08 21.20 11.69
C ARG A 207 -5.65 20.69 11.83
N VAL A 208 -5.03 20.22 10.73
CA VAL A 208 -3.68 19.64 10.77
C VAL A 208 -2.64 20.71 10.45
N ARG A 209 -1.75 20.96 11.41
CA ARG A 209 -0.63 21.90 11.22
C ARG A 209 0.57 21.21 10.60
N GLU A 210 1.40 21.99 9.90
CA GLU A 210 2.65 21.50 9.33
C GLU A 210 3.62 21.07 10.44
N PRO A 211 4.40 19.97 10.24
CA PRO A 211 5.39 19.52 11.21
C PRO A 211 6.45 20.59 11.50
N GLU A 212 6.84 20.75 12.78
CA GLU A 212 7.83 21.76 13.19
C GLU A 212 9.18 21.55 12.49
N ARG A 213 9.60 20.29 12.27
CA ARG A 213 10.84 19.98 11.55
C ARG A 213 10.83 20.58 10.15
N TRP A 214 9.72 20.46 9.43
CA TRP A 214 9.59 21.08 8.11
C TRP A 214 9.61 22.59 8.18
N GLN A 215 8.91 23.20 9.15
CA GLN A 215 8.87 24.66 9.31
C GLN A 215 10.27 25.24 9.55
N LYS A 216 11.09 24.59 10.37
CA LYS A 216 12.49 25.00 10.64
C LYS A 216 13.39 24.89 9.42
N THR A 217 13.11 23.98 8.49
CA THR A 217 13.91 23.75 7.28
C THR A 217 13.40 24.49 6.04
N LYS A 218 12.19 25.06 6.09
CA LYS A 218 11.53 25.73 4.96
C LYS A 218 12.40 26.76 4.26
N VAL A 219 13.18 27.54 5.02
CA VAL A 219 14.09 28.58 4.49
C VAL A 219 15.23 27.99 3.65
N LYS A 220 15.61 26.74 3.90
CA LYS A 220 16.70 26.02 3.19
C LYS A 220 16.20 25.14 2.04
N THR A 221 14.89 25.05 1.84
CA THR A 221 14.32 24.09 0.88
C THR A 221 14.34 24.67 -0.51
N VAL A 222 15.22 24.14 -1.34
CA VAL A 222 15.22 24.37 -2.79
C VAL A 222 14.25 23.33 -3.37
N GLY A 223 12.98 23.71 -3.53
CA GLY A 223 11.92 22.78 -3.94
C GLY A 223 11.90 22.45 -5.44
N GLY A 224 11.11 21.46 -5.82
CA GLY A 224 10.85 21.11 -7.21
C GLY A 224 11.86 20.14 -7.82
N ILE A 225 12.22 20.35 -9.08
CA ILE A 225 13.16 19.50 -9.85
C ILE A 225 14.51 19.34 -9.14
N SER A 226 14.95 20.33 -8.35
CA SER A 226 16.18 20.23 -7.57
C SER A 226 16.13 19.18 -6.47
N SER A 227 14.99 18.98 -5.78
CA SER A 227 14.83 17.92 -4.79
C SER A 227 14.91 16.54 -5.46
N LEU A 228 14.30 16.38 -6.64
CA LEU A 228 14.39 15.13 -7.40
C LEU A 228 15.84 14.87 -7.84
N ARG A 229 16.56 15.87 -8.36
CA ARG A 229 17.97 15.73 -8.72
C ARG A 229 18.83 15.36 -7.50
N ARG A 230 18.51 15.91 -6.34
CA ARG A 230 19.29 15.71 -5.10
C ARG A 230 19.19 14.28 -4.58
N ILE A 231 18.06 13.57 -4.72
CA ILE A 231 17.96 12.17 -4.31
C ILE A 231 18.81 11.23 -5.20
N PHE A 232 19.26 11.70 -6.37
CA PHE A 232 20.19 11.01 -7.27
C PHE A 232 21.63 11.57 -7.20
N SER A 233 21.96 12.38 -6.19
CA SER A 233 23.31 12.84 -5.91
C SER A 233 23.81 12.29 -4.57
N ALA A 234 25.14 12.34 -4.37
CA ALA A 234 25.72 11.90 -3.09
C ALA A 234 25.13 12.73 -1.91
N PRO A 235 24.84 12.11 -0.76
CA PRO A 235 25.04 10.69 -0.41
C PRO A 235 23.82 9.80 -0.69
N TYR A 236 22.79 10.22 -1.42
CA TYR A 236 21.49 9.57 -1.51
C TYR A 236 21.34 8.57 -2.66
N THR A 237 22.15 8.65 -3.71
CA THR A 237 22.01 7.83 -4.93
C THR A 237 21.86 6.35 -4.62
N GLN A 238 22.83 5.78 -3.89
CA GLN A 238 22.78 4.35 -3.55
C GLN A 238 21.55 4.01 -2.71
N ARG A 239 21.20 4.84 -1.73
CA ARG A 239 20.02 4.64 -0.87
C ARG A 239 18.75 4.64 -1.70
N THR A 240 18.61 5.59 -2.62
CA THR A 240 17.44 5.71 -3.49
C THR A 240 17.29 4.49 -4.40
N LEU A 241 18.35 4.05 -5.06
CA LEU A 241 18.33 2.89 -5.95
C LEU A 241 18.00 1.60 -5.17
N VAL A 242 18.70 1.34 -4.07
CA VAL A 242 18.47 0.16 -3.23
C VAL A 242 17.04 0.12 -2.70
N ASN A 243 16.56 1.22 -2.11
CA ASN A 243 15.19 1.28 -1.58
C ASN A 243 14.13 1.12 -2.67
N THR A 244 14.38 1.66 -3.88
CA THR A 244 13.48 1.49 -5.02
C THR A 244 13.36 0.03 -5.43
N VAL A 245 14.47 -0.70 -5.51
CA VAL A 245 14.45 -2.14 -5.83
C VAL A 245 13.77 -2.94 -4.72
N LEU A 246 14.08 -2.65 -3.45
CA LEU A 246 13.45 -3.33 -2.33
C LEU A 246 11.94 -3.13 -2.35
N LEU A 247 11.49 -1.88 -2.49
CA LEU A 247 10.06 -1.62 -2.51
C LEU A 247 9.37 -2.19 -3.77
N ALA A 248 10.01 -2.11 -4.93
CA ALA A 248 9.49 -2.75 -6.15
C ALA A 248 9.29 -4.25 -5.94
N SER A 249 10.23 -4.93 -5.27
CA SER A 249 10.11 -6.35 -4.93
C SER A 249 8.88 -6.62 -4.04
N ALA A 250 8.66 -5.78 -3.00
CA ALA A 250 7.49 -5.88 -2.13
C ALA A 250 6.18 -5.67 -2.90
N VAL A 251 6.11 -4.64 -3.72
CA VAL A 251 4.91 -4.28 -4.50
C VAL A 251 4.60 -5.37 -5.53
N CYS A 252 5.59 -5.82 -6.32
CA CYS A 252 5.39 -6.85 -7.34
C CYS A 252 4.88 -8.16 -6.73
N GLY A 253 5.46 -8.61 -5.61
CA GLY A 253 5.10 -9.87 -5.01
C GLY A 253 3.73 -9.84 -4.32
N LEU A 254 3.47 -8.85 -3.46
CA LEU A 254 2.20 -8.78 -2.73
C LEU A 254 1.02 -8.50 -3.65
N TRP A 255 1.12 -7.50 -4.53
CA TRP A 255 -0.01 -7.12 -5.37
C TRP A 255 -0.40 -8.22 -6.36
N ALA A 256 0.58 -8.90 -6.98
CA ALA A 256 0.26 -10.03 -7.83
C ALA A 256 -0.46 -11.15 -7.04
N ALA A 257 0.03 -11.51 -5.85
CA ALA A 257 -0.61 -12.53 -5.03
C ALA A 257 -2.01 -12.10 -4.55
N ALA A 258 -2.16 -10.87 -4.03
CA ALA A 258 -3.41 -10.35 -3.48
C ALA A 258 -4.50 -10.17 -4.55
N VAL A 259 -4.15 -9.68 -5.74
CA VAL A 259 -5.11 -9.47 -6.84
C VAL A 259 -5.67 -10.80 -7.36
N TYR A 260 -4.85 -11.85 -7.43
CA TYR A 260 -5.28 -13.14 -7.92
C TYR A 260 -5.85 -14.08 -6.84
N ALA A 261 -5.69 -13.76 -5.54
CA ALA A 261 -6.21 -14.59 -4.46
C ALA A 261 -7.73 -14.81 -4.51
N PRO A 262 -8.58 -13.78 -4.73
CA PRO A 262 -10.02 -13.98 -4.86
C PRO A 262 -10.39 -14.97 -5.97
N THR A 263 -9.78 -14.80 -7.14
CA THR A 263 -10.01 -15.67 -8.31
C THR A 263 -9.55 -17.11 -8.03
N ALA A 264 -8.42 -17.28 -7.34
CA ALA A 264 -7.92 -18.58 -6.94
C ALA A 264 -8.88 -19.28 -5.97
N ILE A 265 -9.38 -18.57 -4.95
CA ILE A 265 -10.34 -19.11 -3.98
C ILE A 265 -11.63 -19.54 -4.68
N ILE A 266 -12.19 -18.69 -5.54
CA ILE A 266 -13.41 -19.00 -6.30
C ILE A 266 -13.19 -20.23 -7.18
N SER A 267 -12.04 -20.33 -7.85
CA SER A 267 -11.71 -21.51 -8.66
C SER A 267 -11.63 -22.79 -7.83
N LEU A 268 -10.98 -22.72 -6.65
CA LEU A 268 -10.88 -23.86 -5.73
C LEU A 268 -12.24 -24.24 -5.13
N ALA A 269 -13.05 -23.27 -4.73
CA ALA A 269 -14.39 -23.50 -4.19
C ALA A 269 -15.31 -24.17 -5.23
N LYS A 270 -15.24 -23.75 -6.48
CA LYS A 270 -16.00 -24.42 -7.58
C LYS A 270 -15.58 -25.87 -7.82
N ARG A 271 -14.30 -26.19 -7.63
CA ARG A 271 -13.82 -27.60 -7.71
C ARG A 271 -14.44 -28.49 -6.62
N THR A 272 -14.86 -27.92 -5.49
CA THR A 272 -15.53 -28.63 -4.41
C THR A 272 -17.07 -28.71 -4.58
N GLY A 273 -17.60 -28.21 -5.70
CA GLY A 273 -19.04 -28.23 -5.99
C GLY A 273 -19.83 -27.06 -5.42
N MET A 274 -19.16 -26.03 -4.85
CA MET A 274 -19.82 -24.83 -4.32
C MET A 274 -20.48 -24.02 -5.43
N SER A 275 -21.66 -23.48 -5.14
CA SER A 275 -22.33 -22.52 -5.99
C SER A 275 -21.53 -21.21 -6.10
N GLN A 276 -21.82 -20.40 -7.14
CA GLN A 276 -21.15 -19.11 -7.32
C GLN A 276 -21.29 -18.18 -6.09
N PRO A 277 -22.48 -18.01 -5.47
CA PRO A 277 -22.61 -17.17 -4.27
C PRO A 277 -21.79 -17.67 -3.08
N GLU A 278 -21.75 -19.00 -2.86
CA GLU A 278 -20.93 -19.60 -1.79
C GLU A 278 -19.44 -19.37 -2.03
N ALA A 279 -18.96 -19.57 -3.26
CA ALA A 279 -17.58 -19.35 -3.64
C ALA A 279 -17.15 -17.87 -3.40
N VAL A 280 -18.04 -16.90 -3.70
CA VAL A 280 -17.82 -15.49 -3.43
C VAL A 280 -17.75 -15.21 -1.92
N ARG A 281 -18.62 -15.82 -1.11
CA ARG A 281 -18.56 -15.68 0.36
C ARG A 281 -17.24 -16.22 0.90
N VAL A 282 -16.83 -17.40 0.48
CA VAL A 282 -15.55 -18.00 0.91
C VAL A 282 -14.36 -17.14 0.47
N SER A 283 -14.43 -16.56 -0.72
CA SER A 283 -13.42 -15.60 -1.18
C SER A 283 -13.34 -14.37 -0.28
N SER A 284 -14.48 -13.82 0.14
CA SER A 284 -14.53 -12.68 1.05
C SER A 284 -13.92 -13.01 2.42
N ILE A 285 -14.16 -14.22 2.95
CA ILE A 285 -13.54 -14.69 4.20
C ILE A 285 -12.03 -14.80 4.03
N GLY A 286 -11.56 -15.40 2.93
CA GLY A 286 -10.13 -15.53 2.65
C GLY A 286 -9.41 -14.17 2.56
N MET A 287 -10.03 -13.18 1.90
CA MET A 287 -9.50 -11.81 1.83
C MET A 287 -9.57 -11.09 3.17
N GLY A 288 -10.60 -11.34 3.98
CA GLY A 288 -10.69 -10.85 5.35
C GLY A 288 -9.55 -11.38 6.23
N LEU A 289 -9.23 -12.68 6.12
CA LEU A 289 -8.10 -13.28 6.85
C LEU A 289 -6.75 -12.71 6.39
N LEU A 290 -6.58 -12.50 5.08
CA LEU A 290 -5.39 -11.82 4.55
C LEU A 290 -5.26 -10.42 5.15
N SER A 291 -6.34 -9.63 5.16
CA SER A 291 -6.34 -8.28 5.71
C SER A 291 -6.03 -8.25 7.21
N LEU A 292 -6.64 -9.16 7.97
CA LEU A 292 -6.36 -9.32 9.40
C LEU A 292 -4.89 -9.67 9.65
N GLY A 293 -4.38 -10.63 8.90
CA GLY A 293 -2.95 -10.97 8.94
C GLY A 293 -2.07 -9.76 8.67
N THR A 294 -2.42 -8.95 7.67
CA THR A 294 -1.63 -7.77 7.31
C THR A 294 -1.65 -6.70 8.40
N ILE A 295 -2.79 -6.46 9.03
CA ILE A 295 -2.89 -5.55 10.19
C ILE A 295 -1.96 -6.00 11.31
N LEU A 296 -2.00 -7.29 11.67
CA LEU A 296 -1.13 -7.86 12.71
C LEU A 296 0.35 -7.78 12.31
N GLY A 297 0.66 -8.04 11.04
CA GLY A 297 1.99 -7.89 10.49
C GLY A 297 2.51 -6.46 10.58
N CYS A 298 1.69 -5.45 10.27
CA CYS A 298 2.05 -4.04 10.41
C CYS A 298 2.34 -3.65 11.86
N LEU A 299 1.55 -4.15 12.81
CA LEU A 299 1.76 -3.90 14.24
C LEU A 299 3.01 -4.60 14.78
N ALA A 300 3.40 -5.74 14.19
CA ALA A 300 4.61 -6.47 14.58
C ALA A 300 5.90 -5.83 14.05
N VAL A 301 5.84 -5.03 12.98
CA VAL A 301 7.03 -4.41 12.37
C VAL A 301 7.83 -3.54 13.34
N PRO A 302 7.24 -2.56 14.07
CA PRO A 302 8.04 -1.68 14.93
C PRO A 302 8.83 -2.43 16.00
N PRO A 303 8.24 -3.32 16.81
CA PRO A 303 9.00 -4.06 17.83
C PRO A 303 10.06 -5.00 17.22
N LEU A 304 9.78 -5.62 16.07
CA LEU A 304 10.76 -6.45 15.38
C LEU A 304 11.93 -5.62 14.85
N ALA A 305 11.64 -4.48 14.22
CA ALA A 305 12.64 -3.58 13.68
C ALA A 305 13.56 -3.00 14.77
N GLU A 306 13.05 -2.78 15.98
CA GLU A 306 13.86 -2.34 17.11
C GLU A 306 14.73 -3.46 17.69
N ARG A 307 14.22 -4.70 17.73
CA ARG A 307 14.98 -5.85 18.26
C ARG A 307 16.01 -6.39 17.27
N LEU A 308 15.63 -6.55 16.01
CA LEU A 308 16.45 -7.23 14.98
C LEU A 308 17.22 -6.26 14.08
N GLY A 309 16.80 -4.99 14.00
CA GLY A 309 17.22 -4.02 12.99
C GLY A 309 16.37 -4.10 11.74
N ARG A 310 16.49 -3.07 10.88
CA ARG A 310 15.63 -2.91 9.69
C ARG A 310 15.91 -3.98 8.64
N LYS A 311 17.18 -4.26 8.37
CA LYS A 311 17.60 -5.24 7.37
C LYS A 311 17.12 -6.65 7.70
N ARG A 312 17.35 -7.13 8.93
CA ARG A 312 16.94 -8.49 9.34
C ARG A 312 15.43 -8.61 9.40
N THR A 313 14.72 -7.57 9.83
CA THR A 313 13.26 -7.54 9.81
C THR A 313 12.74 -7.67 8.38
N LEU A 314 13.27 -6.90 7.42
CA LEU A 314 12.86 -7.02 6.02
C LEU A 314 13.16 -8.42 5.45
N THR A 315 14.33 -8.99 5.77
CA THR A 315 14.68 -10.37 5.39
C THR A 315 13.63 -11.36 5.88
N PHE A 316 13.24 -11.29 7.16
CA PHE A 316 12.21 -12.15 7.75
C PHE A 316 10.87 -12.04 6.99
N TYR A 317 10.43 -10.82 6.71
CA TYR A 317 9.19 -10.59 5.97
C TYR A 317 9.28 -11.08 4.51
N TYR A 318 10.40 -10.87 3.83
CA TYR A 318 10.56 -11.29 2.43
C TYR A 318 10.64 -12.81 2.28
N VAL A 319 11.35 -13.49 3.17
CA VAL A 319 11.38 -14.96 3.20
C VAL A 319 9.98 -15.50 3.44
N GLY A 320 9.25 -14.95 4.42
CA GLY A 320 7.87 -15.34 4.70
C GLY A 320 6.93 -15.11 3.53
N MET A 321 7.02 -13.96 2.84
CA MET A 321 6.24 -13.66 1.64
C MET A 321 6.50 -14.66 0.52
N ALA A 322 7.78 -14.90 0.19
CA ALA A 322 8.16 -15.86 -0.85
C ALA A 322 7.62 -17.26 -0.52
N ALA A 323 7.81 -17.71 0.72
CA ALA A 323 7.29 -19.00 1.18
C ALA A 323 5.77 -19.09 1.07
N CYS A 324 5.04 -18.07 1.54
CA CYS A 324 3.58 -18.06 1.48
C CYS A 324 3.05 -18.03 0.03
N ILE A 325 3.67 -17.29 -0.88
CA ILE A 325 3.30 -17.29 -2.30
C ILE A 325 3.49 -18.68 -2.91
N LEU A 326 4.62 -19.32 -2.64
CA LEU A 326 4.90 -20.66 -3.14
C LEU A 326 3.94 -21.70 -2.52
N LEU A 327 3.72 -21.63 -1.20
CA LEU A 327 2.78 -22.53 -0.52
C LEU A 327 1.34 -22.36 -1.02
N SER A 328 0.88 -21.12 -1.25
CA SER A 328 -0.47 -20.86 -1.76
C SER A 328 -0.60 -21.30 -3.22
N PHE A 329 0.20 -20.69 -4.11
CA PHE A 329 -0.04 -20.75 -5.55
C PHE A 329 0.70 -21.91 -6.25
N ARG A 330 1.82 -22.43 -5.70
CA ARG A 330 2.55 -23.55 -6.31
C ARG A 330 2.15 -24.90 -5.71
N TRP A 331 1.72 -24.91 -4.43
CA TRP A 331 1.39 -26.15 -3.73
C TRP A 331 -0.11 -26.24 -3.43
N ALA A 332 -0.70 -25.44 -2.54
CA ALA A 332 -2.09 -25.56 -2.09
C ALA A 332 -3.10 -25.47 -3.25
N PHE A 333 -2.85 -24.59 -4.23
CA PHE A 333 -3.74 -24.41 -5.40
C PHE A 333 -3.91 -25.69 -6.24
N TYR A 334 -2.94 -26.59 -6.22
CA TYR A 334 -2.95 -27.84 -7.00
C TYR A 334 -3.38 -29.08 -6.20
N LEU A 335 -3.63 -28.95 -4.90
CA LEU A 335 -4.15 -30.04 -4.09
C LEU A 335 -5.62 -30.35 -4.45
N PRO A 336 -6.07 -31.60 -4.40
CA PRO A 336 -7.47 -31.96 -4.62
C PRO A 336 -8.44 -31.28 -3.64
N ARG A 337 -8.02 -31.12 -2.37
CA ARG A 337 -8.74 -30.36 -1.32
C ARG A 337 -7.99 -29.09 -0.93
N GLY A 338 -7.52 -28.33 -1.91
CA GLY A 338 -6.62 -27.21 -1.71
C GLY A 338 -7.26 -25.94 -1.11
N LEU A 339 -8.59 -25.85 -1.05
CA LEU A 339 -9.28 -24.63 -0.60
C LEU A 339 -8.90 -24.22 0.83
N HIS A 340 -9.01 -25.13 1.80
CA HIS A 340 -8.72 -24.81 3.20
C HIS A 340 -7.23 -24.47 3.44
N PRO A 341 -6.26 -25.28 2.98
CA PRO A 341 -4.86 -24.90 3.15
C PRO A 341 -4.51 -23.61 2.41
N PHE A 342 -5.11 -23.32 1.24
CA PHE A 342 -4.92 -22.06 0.54
C PHE A 342 -5.36 -20.88 1.41
N ILE A 343 -6.57 -20.93 1.97
CA ILE A 343 -7.12 -19.86 2.83
C ILE A 343 -6.28 -19.70 4.11
N ALA A 344 -5.85 -20.80 4.73
CA ALA A 344 -5.02 -20.74 5.93
C ALA A 344 -3.67 -20.01 5.66
N VAL A 345 -3.03 -20.30 4.52
CA VAL A 345 -1.78 -19.64 4.14
C VAL A 345 -1.99 -18.16 3.84
N LEU A 346 -3.18 -17.74 3.37
CA LEU A 346 -3.46 -16.32 3.11
C LEU A 346 -3.34 -15.43 4.35
N PHE A 347 -3.68 -15.93 5.54
CA PHE A 347 -3.45 -15.20 6.78
C PHE A 347 -1.96 -14.87 6.98
N PHE A 348 -1.09 -15.84 6.79
CA PHE A 348 0.36 -15.63 6.91
C PHE A 348 0.90 -14.79 5.75
N LEU A 349 0.40 -14.98 4.54
CA LEU A 349 0.74 -14.12 3.40
C LEU A 349 0.38 -12.65 3.72
N GLY A 350 -0.78 -12.42 4.32
CA GLY A 350 -1.15 -11.12 4.86
C GLY A 350 -0.17 -10.64 5.92
N PHE A 351 0.15 -11.44 6.93
CA PHE A 351 1.08 -11.07 8.00
C PHE A 351 2.43 -10.59 7.45
N PHE A 352 3.02 -11.35 6.54
CA PHE A 352 4.26 -10.94 5.88
C PHE A 352 4.06 -9.78 4.89
N GLY A 353 2.83 -9.57 4.40
CA GLY A 353 2.44 -8.37 3.65
C GLY A 353 2.54 -7.08 4.46
N GLY A 354 2.54 -7.17 5.79
CA GLY A 354 2.80 -6.05 6.71
C GLY A 354 4.18 -5.37 6.54
N ASN A 355 5.08 -5.92 5.71
CA ASN A 355 6.39 -5.33 5.40
C ASN A 355 6.32 -3.87 4.92
N PHE A 356 5.19 -3.43 4.36
CA PHE A 356 4.99 -2.03 3.97
C PHE A 356 5.10 -1.06 5.15
N ALA A 357 4.74 -1.48 6.37
CA ALA A 357 4.94 -0.68 7.58
C ALA A 357 6.42 -0.43 7.86
N LEU A 358 7.30 -1.37 7.49
CA LEU A 358 8.74 -1.17 7.63
C LEU A 358 9.25 -0.07 6.69
N PHE A 359 8.76 0.02 5.46
CA PHE A 359 9.13 1.11 4.56
C PHE A 359 8.62 2.46 5.06
N THR A 360 7.41 2.51 5.63
CA THR A 360 6.86 3.72 6.26
C THR A 360 7.76 4.22 7.42
N LEU A 361 8.37 3.29 8.16
CA LEU A 361 9.30 3.58 9.25
C LEU A 361 10.71 3.91 8.71
N TRP A 362 11.23 3.09 7.82
CA TRP A 362 12.66 3.06 7.44
C TRP A 362 13.04 4.07 6.38
N LEU A 363 12.18 4.34 5.39
CA LEU A 363 12.49 5.31 4.33
C LEU A 363 12.74 6.72 4.90
N PRO A 364 11.87 7.27 5.79
CA PRO A 364 12.13 8.58 6.38
C PRO A 364 13.45 8.66 7.17
N GLU A 365 13.92 7.54 7.74
CA GLU A 365 15.17 7.48 8.51
C GLU A 365 16.45 7.64 7.65
N GLN A 366 16.33 7.53 6.33
CA GLN A 366 17.49 7.54 5.43
C GLN A 366 17.72 8.88 4.73
N TYR A 367 16.75 9.81 4.82
CA TYR A 367 16.79 11.06 4.08
C TYR A 367 16.54 12.26 4.99
N GLY A 368 17.29 13.34 4.73
CA GLY A 368 17.07 14.62 5.41
C GLY A 368 15.73 15.26 5.05
N THR A 369 15.26 16.13 5.94
CA THR A 369 13.92 16.76 5.86
C THR A 369 13.67 17.49 4.53
N THR A 370 14.72 18.04 3.90
CA THR A 370 14.62 18.79 2.65
C THR A 370 14.25 17.96 1.42
N VAL A 371 14.49 16.64 1.46
CA VAL A 371 14.24 15.70 0.33
C VAL A 371 13.46 14.47 0.73
N ARG A 372 13.04 14.35 1.99
CA ARG A 372 12.42 13.15 2.56
C ARG A 372 11.13 12.76 1.82
N ALA A 373 10.22 13.70 1.62
CA ALA A 373 8.97 13.44 0.92
C ALA A 373 9.22 13.09 -0.56
N THR A 374 10.15 13.77 -1.22
CA THR A 374 10.55 13.44 -2.59
C THR A 374 11.13 12.04 -2.69
N ALA A 375 12.04 11.65 -1.78
CA ALA A 375 12.65 10.33 -1.78
C ALA A 375 11.61 9.24 -1.51
N PHE A 376 10.71 9.45 -0.56
CA PHE A 376 9.65 8.51 -0.24
C PHE A 376 8.68 8.38 -1.43
N ALA A 377 8.18 9.49 -1.97
CA ALA A 377 7.28 9.48 -3.12
C ALA A 377 7.91 8.81 -4.35
N PHE A 378 9.17 9.14 -4.69
CA PHE A 378 9.88 8.51 -5.81
C PHE A 378 9.99 7.00 -5.61
N THR A 379 10.52 6.57 -4.47
CA THR A 379 10.76 5.16 -4.17
C THR A 379 9.47 4.34 -4.25
N THR A 380 8.39 4.87 -3.66
CA THR A 380 7.09 4.18 -3.64
C THR A 380 6.40 4.17 -5.00
N SER A 381 6.53 5.23 -5.77
CA SER A 381 5.85 5.36 -7.07
C SER A 381 6.55 4.60 -8.19
N PHE A 382 7.88 4.63 -8.24
CA PHE A 382 8.63 3.97 -9.31
C PHE A 382 8.43 2.45 -9.31
N GLY A 383 8.39 1.82 -8.14
CA GLY A 383 8.11 0.40 -8.00
C GLY A 383 6.77 -0.04 -8.60
N ARG A 384 5.80 0.87 -8.70
CA ARG A 384 4.47 0.58 -9.26
C ARG A 384 4.46 0.48 -10.78
N PHE A 385 5.33 1.19 -11.49
CA PHE A 385 5.50 0.99 -12.93
C PHE A 385 6.02 -0.42 -13.22
N ILE A 386 6.99 -0.89 -12.42
CA ILE A 386 7.50 -2.25 -12.52
C ILE A 386 6.39 -3.26 -12.19
N ALA A 387 5.63 -3.02 -11.13
CA ALA A 387 4.52 -3.90 -10.73
C ALA A 387 3.41 -3.95 -11.79
N ALA A 388 3.09 -2.84 -12.46
CA ALA A 388 2.14 -2.83 -13.57
C ALA A 388 2.59 -3.76 -14.69
N GLY A 389 3.87 -3.71 -15.09
CA GLY A 389 4.47 -4.61 -16.07
C GLY A 389 4.45 -6.08 -15.62
N VAL A 390 4.80 -6.36 -14.37
CA VAL A 390 4.77 -7.71 -13.80
C VAL A 390 3.33 -8.26 -13.78
N ASN A 391 2.36 -7.48 -13.33
CA ASN A 391 0.95 -7.91 -13.31
C ASN A 391 0.41 -8.20 -14.72
N PHE A 392 0.75 -7.36 -15.70
CA PHE A 392 0.40 -7.60 -17.09
C PHE A 392 1.06 -8.89 -17.59
N GLY A 393 2.34 -9.12 -17.28
CA GLY A 393 3.07 -10.35 -17.64
C GLY A 393 2.47 -11.60 -17.00
N VAL A 394 2.07 -11.54 -15.72
CA VAL A 394 1.37 -12.64 -15.03
C VAL A 394 0.05 -12.95 -15.73
N GLY A 395 -0.75 -11.93 -16.07
CA GLY A 395 -2.00 -12.11 -16.83
C GLY A 395 -1.78 -12.80 -18.18
N ALA A 396 -0.76 -12.39 -18.95
CA ALA A 396 -0.39 -13.02 -20.20
C ALA A 396 0.05 -14.48 -20.02
N LEU A 397 0.81 -14.78 -18.97
CA LEU A 397 1.23 -16.15 -18.63
C LEU A 397 0.04 -17.02 -18.21
N VAL A 398 -0.91 -16.48 -17.42
CA VAL A 398 -2.15 -17.17 -17.06
C VAL A 398 -2.92 -17.59 -18.31
N SER A 399 -3.08 -16.68 -19.26
CA SER A 399 -3.74 -16.93 -20.54
C SER A 399 -3.04 -18.04 -21.35
N ARG A 400 -1.71 -18.00 -21.44
CA ARG A 400 -0.92 -19.00 -22.20
C ARG A 400 -0.86 -20.37 -21.53
N MET A 401 -0.76 -20.41 -20.20
CA MET A 401 -0.58 -21.65 -19.44
C MET A 401 -1.91 -22.30 -19.04
N GLY A 402 -3.04 -21.63 -19.22
CA GLY A 402 -4.37 -22.13 -18.81
C GLY A 402 -4.51 -22.39 -17.30
N THR A 403 -3.60 -21.87 -16.48
CA THR A 403 -3.61 -22.04 -15.03
C THR A 403 -3.17 -20.78 -14.33
N LEU A 404 -3.75 -20.51 -13.15
CA LEU A 404 -3.45 -19.33 -12.36
C LEU A 404 -2.24 -19.55 -11.44
N GLY A 405 -2.10 -20.73 -10.87
CA GLY A 405 -1.16 -20.97 -9.77
C GLY A 405 0.31 -20.77 -10.16
N LYS A 406 0.79 -21.42 -11.22
CA LYS A 406 2.20 -21.30 -11.65
C LYS A 406 2.61 -19.85 -11.99
N PRO A 407 1.86 -19.09 -12.83
CA PRO A 407 2.21 -17.71 -13.15
C PRO A 407 2.31 -16.81 -11.92
N VAL A 408 1.37 -16.92 -10.98
CA VAL A 408 1.41 -16.14 -9.74
C VAL A 408 2.57 -16.58 -8.85
N ALA A 409 2.87 -17.88 -8.76
CA ALA A 409 4.01 -18.37 -7.99
C ALA A 409 5.35 -17.81 -8.46
N PHE A 410 5.53 -17.50 -9.75
CA PHE A 410 6.75 -16.85 -10.25
C PHE A 410 7.01 -15.47 -9.66
N THR A 411 5.98 -14.79 -9.14
CA THR A 411 6.19 -13.48 -8.48
C THR A 411 7.02 -13.58 -7.21
N ALA A 412 7.19 -14.77 -6.62
CA ALA A 412 8.09 -15.01 -5.51
C ALA A 412 9.56 -14.67 -5.86
N ILE A 413 9.95 -14.70 -7.14
CA ILE A 413 11.28 -14.31 -7.62
C ILE A 413 11.59 -12.85 -7.26
N ALA A 414 10.58 -11.98 -7.23
CA ALA A 414 10.77 -10.59 -6.83
C ALA A 414 11.34 -10.47 -5.41
N PHE A 415 10.88 -11.31 -4.48
CA PHE A 415 11.45 -11.35 -3.13
C PHE A 415 12.87 -11.93 -3.10
N GLY A 416 13.18 -12.89 -3.98
CA GLY A 416 14.56 -13.37 -4.18
C GLY A 416 15.50 -12.24 -4.58
N ILE A 417 15.09 -11.39 -5.54
CA ILE A 417 15.84 -10.18 -5.93
C ILE A 417 15.98 -9.23 -4.74
N GLY A 418 14.89 -8.98 -4.02
CA GLY A 418 14.92 -8.16 -2.82
C GLY A 418 15.91 -8.65 -1.77
N LEU A 419 15.93 -9.96 -1.49
CA LEU A 419 16.85 -10.58 -0.54
C LEU A 419 18.31 -10.38 -0.95
N LEU A 420 18.65 -10.47 -2.24
CA LEU A 420 19.99 -10.19 -2.76
C LEU A 420 20.39 -8.72 -2.62
N VAL A 421 19.43 -7.79 -2.57
CA VAL A 421 19.68 -6.35 -2.48
C VAL A 421 19.73 -5.84 -1.04
N ILE A 422 19.08 -6.50 -0.07
CA ILE A 422 19.07 -6.10 1.35
C ILE A 422 20.46 -5.83 1.93
N PRO A 423 21.54 -6.60 1.63
CA PRO A 423 22.88 -6.32 2.16
C PRO A 423 23.40 -4.91 1.85
N PHE A 424 22.99 -4.34 0.71
CA PHE A 424 23.40 -2.99 0.26
C PHE A 424 22.57 -1.86 0.87
N ALA A 425 21.50 -2.17 1.59
CA ALA A 425 20.67 -1.18 2.27
C ALA A 425 21.38 -0.60 3.50
N VAL A 426 20.98 0.60 3.91
CA VAL A 426 21.56 1.28 5.09
C VAL A 426 20.80 0.88 6.35
N GLU A 427 21.49 0.31 7.34
CA GLU A 427 20.89 0.05 8.65
C GLU A 427 20.77 1.36 9.44
N THR A 428 19.57 1.61 9.97
CA THR A 428 19.26 2.84 10.70
C THR A 428 18.85 2.60 12.16
N ARG A 429 18.96 1.36 12.65
CA ARG A 429 18.63 1.03 14.04
C ARG A 429 19.40 1.92 15.02
N GLY A 430 18.69 2.53 15.95
CA GLY A 430 19.27 3.40 16.98
C GLY A 430 19.70 4.79 16.49
N LYS A 431 19.52 5.12 15.19
CA LYS A 431 19.84 6.44 14.66
C LYS A 431 18.68 7.41 14.85
N VAL A 432 19.01 8.66 15.12
CA VAL A 432 18.08 9.78 15.16
C VAL A 432 17.65 10.14 13.73
N LEU A 433 16.43 10.63 13.57
CA LEU A 433 15.92 11.08 12.28
C LEU A 433 16.80 12.22 11.74
N PRO A 434 17.35 12.12 10.51
CA PRO A 434 18.16 13.20 9.91
C PRO A 434 17.35 14.47 9.74
N ASP A 435 18.01 15.63 9.92
CA ASP A 435 17.41 16.95 9.69
C ASP A 435 17.38 17.34 8.20
#